data_5d330aa50610ed5a7c52347a9559a9a3
#
_entry.id   5d330aa50610ed5a7c52347a9559a9a3
#
_cell.length_a   1.000
_cell.length_b   1.000
_cell.length_c   1.000
_cell.angle_alpha   90.00
_cell.angle_beta   90.00
_cell.angle_gamma   90.00
#
_symmetry.space_group_name_H-M   'P 1'
#
loop_
_entity.id
_entity.type
_entity.pdbx_description
1 polymer ?
#
loop_
_entity_poly.entity_id
_entity_poly.type
_entity_poly.pdbx_seq_one_letter_code
_entity_poly.pdbx_strand_id
1 'polypeptide(L)'
;MQLRKRSMFAVLMVLVFSMMVCSSAFAADKVIKIGALFPLTGPAAVSGQNCVNAVLAAADVINKANPDINAPLAAKEGLLDGYKIEIIKADHQGKPDVAKSEAERLYNQEKVFAVIGCYNSSATKPASAVAERAKKIFMCGCSSSAALTERDYKYFFRHAPTDAIESKEFVDYIEYLNKEKKAGIKTLGVIYENTEFGKHAAEEAHKAAKAIGLKVVADVP
;
A
#
# COMPACT_ATOMS: atom_id res chain seq x y z
N MET A 1 15.52 62.48 35.56
CA MET A 1 15.38 61.09 36.06
C MET A 1 14.09 60.40 35.59
N GLN A 2 12.95 61.07 35.41
CA GLN A 2 11.70 60.50 34.97
C GLN A 2 11.66 60.06 33.47
N LEU A 3 12.32 60.78 32.58
CA LEU A 3 12.38 60.45 31.15
C LEU A 3 13.13 59.11 30.88
N ARG A 4 14.20 58.82 31.60
CA ARG A 4 14.95 57.56 31.48
C ARG A 4 14.13 56.33 31.96
N LYS A 5 13.28 56.51 32.98
CA LYS A 5 12.40 55.43 33.45
C LYS A 5 11.29 55.10 32.44
N ARG A 6 10.74 56.12 31.75
CA ARG A 6 9.71 55.94 30.72
C ARG A 6 10.24 55.23 29.46
N SER A 7 11.46 55.57 29.03
CA SER A 7 12.10 54.94 27.89
C SER A 7 12.48 53.46 28.19
N MET A 8 12.93 53.18 29.40
CA MET A 8 13.27 51.83 29.84
C MET A 8 12.01 50.94 29.95
N PHE A 9 10.87 51.50 30.37
CA PHE A 9 9.60 50.79 30.43
C PHE A 9 9.05 50.51 29.03
N ALA A 10 9.20 51.43 28.07
CA ALA A 10 8.81 51.24 26.68
C ALA A 10 9.65 50.14 26.01
N VAL A 11 10.97 50.11 26.23
CA VAL A 11 11.84 49.06 25.68
C VAL A 11 11.51 47.69 26.30
N LEU A 12 11.21 47.62 27.59
CA LEU A 12 10.83 46.38 28.26
C LEU A 12 9.47 45.86 27.70
N MET A 13 8.50 46.76 27.48
CA MET A 13 7.19 46.40 26.87
C MET A 13 7.34 45.88 25.43
N VAL A 14 8.23 46.48 24.64
CA VAL A 14 8.52 46.01 23.27
C VAL A 14 9.20 44.63 23.29
N LEU A 15 10.13 44.39 24.21
CA LEU A 15 10.76 43.09 24.41
C LEU A 15 9.78 42.01 24.88
N VAL A 16 8.89 42.33 25.81
CA VAL A 16 7.84 41.39 26.26
C VAL A 16 6.82 41.11 25.14
N PHE A 17 6.45 42.14 24.38
CA PHE A 17 5.55 41.96 23.23
C PHE A 17 6.21 41.15 22.10
N SER A 18 7.51 41.35 21.82
CA SER A 18 8.24 40.54 20.85
C SER A 18 8.43 39.07 21.29
N MET A 19 8.60 38.83 22.59
CA MET A 19 8.59 37.45 23.11
C MET A 19 7.21 36.77 23.06
N MET A 20 6.10 37.53 23.22
CA MET A 20 4.76 36.99 23.06
C MET A 20 4.43 36.65 21.59
N VAL A 21 4.96 37.38 20.64
CA VAL A 21 4.76 37.11 19.19
C VAL A 21 5.59 35.91 18.71
N CYS A 22 6.74 35.64 19.31
CA CYS A 22 7.55 34.45 19.01
C CYS A 22 6.98 33.13 19.59
N SER A 23 5.97 33.19 20.46
CA SER A 23 5.36 31.99 21.07
C SER A 23 4.20 31.43 20.25
N SER A 24 3.96 31.89 19.03
CA SER A 24 3.25 31.12 18.02
C SER A 24 4.17 29.94 17.63
N ALA A 25 4.41 29.04 18.58
CA ALA A 25 4.95 27.75 18.28
C ALA A 25 4.07 27.20 17.16
N PHE A 26 4.61 27.09 15.96
CA PHE A 26 4.02 26.27 14.92
C PHE A 26 3.76 24.92 15.57
N ALA A 27 2.53 24.68 15.98
CA ALA A 27 2.06 23.34 16.21
C ALA A 27 2.23 22.70 14.84
N ALA A 28 3.36 22.01 14.62
CA ALA A 28 3.57 21.25 13.42
C ALA A 28 2.34 20.35 13.30
N ASP A 29 1.60 20.51 12.21
CA ASP A 29 0.43 19.68 11.98
C ASP A 29 0.85 18.23 12.20
N LYS A 30 0.22 17.56 13.15
CA LYS A 30 0.47 16.15 13.46
C LYS A 30 -0.10 15.31 12.30
N VAL A 31 0.60 15.30 11.16
CA VAL A 31 0.18 14.62 9.93
C VAL A 31 1.20 13.55 9.56
N ILE A 32 0.69 12.35 9.29
CA ILE A 32 1.45 11.25 8.67
C ILE A 32 0.97 11.12 7.23
N LYS A 33 1.84 11.42 6.28
CA LYS A 33 1.57 11.24 4.86
C LYS A 33 1.77 9.79 4.45
N ILE A 34 0.78 9.20 3.78
CA ILE A 34 0.81 7.85 3.20
C ILE A 34 0.58 7.98 1.70
N GLY A 35 1.48 7.42 0.90
CA GLY A 35 1.29 7.32 -0.54
C GLY A 35 0.32 6.19 -0.91
N ALA A 36 -0.67 6.45 -1.75
CA ALA A 36 -1.53 5.45 -2.35
C ALA A 36 -1.22 5.34 -3.84
N LEU A 37 -0.42 4.33 -4.21
CA LEU A 37 0.13 4.13 -5.55
C LEU A 37 -0.63 2.99 -6.25
N PHE A 38 -1.56 3.34 -7.14
CA PHE A 38 -2.45 2.39 -7.82
C PHE A 38 -2.66 2.78 -9.29
N PRO A 39 -3.17 1.88 -10.15
CA PRO A 39 -3.51 2.22 -11.54
C PRO A 39 -4.84 2.99 -11.55
N LEU A 40 -4.80 4.31 -11.56
CA LEU A 40 -6.01 5.14 -11.59
C LEU A 40 -6.51 5.41 -13.00
N THR A 41 -5.67 5.15 -13.99
CA THR A 41 -5.98 5.17 -15.43
C THR A 41 -5.51 3.87 -16.10
N GLY A 42 -5.95 3.63 -17.35
CA GLY A 42 -5.61 2.43 -18.11
C GLY A 42 -6.52 1.23 -17.82
N PRO A 43 -6.16 0.02 -18.28
CA PRO A 43 -7.04 -1.16 -18.25
C PRO A 43 -7.49 -1.58 -16.84
N ALA A 44 -6.66 -1.36 -15.82
CA ALA A 44 -6.96 -1.72 -14.42
C ALA A 44 -7.51 -0.54 -13.59
N ALA A 45 -7.96 0.54 -14.22
CA ALA A 45 -8.37 1.78 -13.54
C ALA A 45 -9.52 1.56 -12.52
N VAL A 46 -10.51 0.72 -12.85
CA VAL A 46 -11.63 0.43 -11.95
C VAL A 46 -11.13 -0.24 -10.67
N SER A 47 -10.27 -1.24 -10.79
CA SER A 47 -9.69 -1.93 -9.63
C SER A 47 -8.80 -0.99 -8.81
N GLY A 48 -7.97 -0.20 -9.47
CA GLY A 48 -7.10 0.79 -8.80
C GLY A 48 -7.89 1.85 -8.05
N GLN A 49 -8.97 2.35 -8.64
CA GLN A 49 -9.84 3.32 -7.97
C GLN A 49 -10.53 2.72 -6.74
N ASN A 50 -10.98 1.46 -6.82
CA ASN A 50 -11.56 0.75 -5.68
C ASN A 50 -10.54 0.58 -4.55
N CYS A 51 -9.28 0.24 -4.88
CA CYS A 51 -8.21 0.17 -3.89
C CYS A 51 -7.95 1.51 -3.21
N VAL A 52 -7.89 2.60 -3.98
CA VAL A 52 -7.71 3.96 -3.41
C VAL A 52 -8.89 4.34 -2.54
N ASN A 53 -10.13 4.04 -2.95
CA ASN A 53 -11.31 4.33 -2.14
C ASN A 53 -11.27 3.58 -0.80
N ALA A 54 -10.79 2.33 -0.78
CA ALA A 54 -10.61 1.57 0.45
C ALA A 54 -9.55 2.21 1.37
N VAL A 55 -8.43 2.67 0.80
CA VAL A 55 -7.38 3.38 1.56
C VAL A 55 -7.91 4.70 2.14
N LEU A 56 -8.69 5.46 1.36
CA LEU A 56 -9.31 6.71 1.82
C LEU A 56 -10.32 6.45 2.94
N ALA A 57 -11.15 5.42 2.79
CA ALA A 57 -12.13 5.04 3.82
C ALA A 57 -11.43 4.63 5.13
N ALA A 58 -10.34 3.85 5.05
CA ALA A 58 -9.55 3.48 6.22
C ALA A 58 -8.92 4.70 6.91
N ALA A 59 -8.37 5.64 6.12
CA ALA A 59 -7.84 6.89 6.64
C ALA A 59 -8.92 7.75 7.31
N ASP A 60 -10.12 7.78 6.74
CA ASP A 60 -11.27 8.51 7.32
C ASP A 60 -11.71 7.90 8.67
N VAL A 61 -11.79 6.57 8.74
CA VAL A 61 -12.09 5.84 9.99
C VAL A 61 -11.07 6.16 11.09
N ILE A 62 -9.78 6.25 10.74
CA ILE A 62 -8.72 6.58 11.70
C ILE A 62 -8.75 8.07 12.08
N ASN A 63 -9.00 8.94 11.11
CA ASN A 63 -8.94 10.39 11.31
C ASN A 63 -10.13 10.95 12.08
N LYS A 64 -11.22 10.19 12.18
CA LYS A 64 -12.45 10.55 12.90
C LYS A 64 -12.70 9.53 14.00
N ALA A 65 -13.30 9.95 15.10
CA ALA A 65 -13.78 9.01 16.09
C ALA A 65 -15.01 8.25 15.55
N ASN A 66 -14.90 6.93 15.47
CA ASN A 66 -15.97 6.03 15.01
C ASN A 66 -16.15 4.90 16.04
N PRO A 67 -16.71 5.19 17.23
CA PRO A 67 -16.79 4.21 18.33
C PRO A 67 -17.66 2.99 18.00
N ASP A 68 -18.58 3.13 17.05
CA ASP A 68 -19.48 2.04 16.61
C ASP A 68 -18.80 1.06 15.65
N ILE A 69 -17.61 1.40 15.14
CA ILE A 69 -16.82 0.50 14.29
C ILE A 69 -15.90 -0.35 15.18
N ASN A 70 -16.11 -1.66 15.15
CA ASN A 70 -15.24 -2.60 15.86
C ASN A 70 -13.89 -2.78 15.12
N ALA A 71 -13.07 -1.73 15.14
CA ALA A 71 -11.72 -1.74 14.59
C ALA A 71 -10.74 -1.11 15.59
N PRO A 72 -9.50 -1.63 15.71
CA PRO A 72 -8.57 -1.25 16.78
C PRO A 72 -8.25 0.24 16.90
N LEU A 73 -8.34 1.00 15.83
CA LEU A 73 -7.98 2.43 15.79
C LEU A 73 -9.17 3.35 15.52
N ALA A 74 -10.41 2.80 15.51
CA ALA A 74 -11.59 3.57 15.16
C ALA A 74 -12.19 4.36 16.33
N ALA A 75 -11.96 3.93 17.57
CA ALA A 75 -12.65 4.48 18.75
C ALA A 75 -12.20 5.91 19.13
N LYS A 76 -11.04 6.35 18.67
CA LYS A 76 -10.45 7.66 18.97
C LYS A 76 -10.03 8.36 17.68
N GLU A 77 -9.99 9.68 17.74
CA GLU A 77 -9.58 10.52 16.64
C GLU A 77 -8.05 10.48 16.43
N GLY A 78 -7.62 10.08 15.24
CA GLY A 78 -6.21 10.04 14.83
C GLY A 78 -5.39 8.89 15.44
N LEU A 79 -4.12 8.85 15.05
CA LEU A 79 -3.09 7.90 15.53
C LEU A 79 -2.20 8.57 16.58
N LEU A 80 -1.57 7.78 17.48
CA LEU A 80 -0.43 8.20 18.30
C LEU A 80 -0.56 9.65 18.80
N ASP A 81 -1.44 9.90 19.75
CA ASP A 81 -1.68 11.24 20.30
C ASP A 81 -2.26 12.28 19.32
N GLY A 82 -3.06 11.83 18.37
CA GLY A 82 -3.85 12.68 17.49
C GLY A 82 -3.21 12.99 16.13
N TYR A 83 -2.24 12.21 15.66
CA TYR A 83 -1.75 12.32 14.28
C TYR A 83 -2.85 11.95 13.28
N LYS A 84 -3.06 12.81 12.28
CA LYS A 84 -3.97 12.55 11.15
C LYS A 84 -3.22 11.87 10.01
N ILE A 85 -3.94 11.03 9.26
CA ILE A 85 -3.41 10.43 8.04
C ILE A 85 -3.82 11.30 6.85
N GLU A 86 -2.86 11.71 6.06
CA GLU A 86 -3.06 12.34 4.75
C GLU A 86 -2.68 11.35 3.64
N ILE A 87 -3.60 11.13 2.70
CA ILE A 87 -3.36 10.22 1.58
C ILE A 87 -2.93 11.00 0.35
N ILE A 88 -1.72 10.72 -0.13
CA ILE A 88 -1.18 11.26 -1.38
C ILE A 88 -1.38 10.22 -2.48
N LYS A 89 -2.30 10.49 -3.41
CA LYS A 89 -2.61 9.59 -4.52
C LYS A 89 -1.55 9.70 -5.62
N ALA A 90 -1.21 8.55 -6.22
CA ALA A 90 -0.32 8.44 -7.36
C ALA A 90 -0.84 7.39 -8.35
N ASP A 91 -0.79 7.70 -9.64
CA ASP A 91 -1.26 6.86 -10.73
C ASP A 91 -0.07 6.24 -11.47
N HIS A 92 0.06 4.92 -11.42
CA HIS A 92 1.09 4.25 -12.21
C HIS A 92 0.60 3.70 -13.57
N GLN A 93 -0.67 3.89 -13.93
CA GLN A 93 -1.24 3.56 -15.24
C GLN A 93 -1.09 2.07 -15.64
N GLY A 94 -0.82 1.17 -14.72
CA GLY A 94 -0.43 -0.22 -14.99
C GLY A 94 1.02 -0.39 -15.49
N LYS A 95 1.83 0.66 -15.55
CA LYS A 95 3.18 0.68 -16.12
C LYS A 95 4.27 0.58 -15.05
N PRO A 96 5.21 -0.38 -15.17
CA PRO A 96 6.28 -0.59 -14.18
C PRO A 96 7.25 0.59 -14.01
N ASP A 97 7.60 1.25 -15.10
CA ASP A 97 8.48 2.43 -15.12
C ASP A 97 7.82 3.65 -14.45
N VAL A 98 6.53 3.87 -14.71
CA VAL A 98 5.75 4.92 -14.06
C VAL A 98 5.60 4.63 -12.56
N ALA A 99 5.35 3.36 -12.18
CA ALA A 99 5.27 2.97 -10.77
C ALA A 99 6.58 3.25 -10.02
N LYS A 100 7.73 2.99 -10.66
CA LYS A 100 9.05 3.33 -10.11
C LYS A 100 9.19 4.84 -9.90
N SER A 101 8.90 5.63 -10.93
CA SER A 101 9.04 7.11 -10.88
C SER A 101 8.10 7.73 -9.84
N GLU A 102 6.85 7.26 -9.76
CA GLU A 102 5.89 7.71 -8.77
C GLU A 102 6.29 7.32 -7.34
N ALA A 103 6.86 6.13 -7.13
CA ALA A 103 7.40 5.76 -5.83
C ALA A 103 8.57 6.68 -5.42
N GLU A 104 9.46 7.02 -6.36
CA GLU A 104 10.55 7.97 -6.12
C GLU A 104 10.01 9.38 -5.78
N ARG A 105 8.98 9.85 -6.49
CA ARG A 105 8.30 11.12 -6.19
C ARG A 105 7.68 11.11 -4.80
N LEU A 106 6.91 10.09 -4.47
CA LEU A 106 6.25 9.96 -3.17
C LEU A 106 7.24 10.01 -2.01
N TYR A 107 8.34 9.25 -2.07
CA TYR A 107 9.32 9.24 -0.98
C TYR A 107 10.21 10.48 -0.93
N ASN A 108 10.64 11.00 -2.09
CA ASN A 108 11.65 12.05 -2.16
C ASN A 108 11.07 13.47 -2.17
N GLN A 109 9.90 13.68 -2.80
CA GLN A 109 9.27 14.99 -2.93
C GLN A 109 8.15 15.17 -1.92
N GLU A 110 7.18 14.24 -1.88
CA GLU A 110 6.04 14.31 -0.97
C GLU A 110 6.41 13.93 0.47
N LYS A 111 7.58 13.28 0.67
CA LYS A 111 8.08 12.85 1.97
C LYS A 111 7.12 11.92 2.72
N VAL A 112 6.42 11.03 2.01
CA VAL A 112 5.52 10.08 2.64
C VAL A 112 6.26 9.14 3.60
N PHE A 113 5.60 8.76 4.67
CA PHE A 113 6.10 7.80 5.65
C PHE A 113 6.15 6.38 5.05
N ALA A 114 5.08 5.99 4.37
CA ALA A 114 4.93 4.69 3.74
C ALA A 114 4.15 4.82 2.42
N VAL A 115 4.25 3.81 1.56
CA VAL A 115 3.41 3.67 0.37
C VAL A 115 2.56 2.41 0.51
N ILE A 116 1.27 2.51 0.19
CA ILE A 116 0.34 1.40 -0.02
C ILE A 116 0.12 1.24 -1.52
N GLY A 117 0.32 0.07 -2.04
CA GLY A 117 0.20 -0.22 -3.49
C GLY A 117 1.00 -1.47 -3.87
N CYS A 118 1.26 -1.77 -5.09
CA CYS A 118 0.43 -1.44 -6.24
C CYS A 118 -0.66 -2.51 -6.40
N TYR A 119 -1.41 -2.48 -7.49
CA TYR A 119 -2.34 -3.56 -7.87
C TYR A 119 -1.62 -4.63 -8.71
N ASN A 120 -0.91 -4.20 -9.75
CA ASN A 120 -0.19 -5.07 -10.67
C ASN A 120 1.16 -5.52 -10.08
N SER A 121 1.46 -6.82 -10.10
CA SER A 121 2.75 -7.36 -9.61
C SER A 121 3.94 -6.77 -10.37
N SER A 122 3.82 -6.55 -11.69
CA SER A 122 4.82 -5.91 -12.53
C SER A 122 5.15 -4.47 -12.12
N ALA A 123 4.17 -3.72 -11.60
CA ALA A 123 4.35 -2.37 -11.07
C ALA A 123 4.91 -2.39 -9.64
N THR A 124 4.45 -3.34 -8.80
CA THR A 124 4.92 -3.50 -7.42
C THR A 124 6.41 -3.83 -7.34
N LYS A 125 6.90 -4.64 -8.27
CA LYS A 125 8.31 -5.07 -8.30
C LYS A 125 9.30 -3.91 -8.31
N PRO A 126 9.28 -2.96 -9.26
CA PRO A 126 10.17 -1.81 -9.25
C PRO A 126 9.82 -0.77 -8.18
N ALA A 127 8.55 -0.53 -7.87
CA ALA A 127 8.15 0.45 -6.85
C ALA A 127 8.64 0.05 -5.45
N SER A 128 8.50 -1.21 -5.08
CA SER A 128 9.01 -1.73 -3.80
C SER A 128 10.54 -1.76 -3.71
N ALA A 129 11.24 -1.90 -4.85
CA ALA A 129 12.70 -1.74 -4.88
C ALA A 129 13.15 -0.30 -4.60
N VAL A 130 12.35 0.71 -4.96
CA VAL A 130 12.58 2.11 -4.55
C VAL A 130 12.45 2.24 -3.04
N ALA A 131 11.39 1.68 -2.46
CA ALA A 131 11.15 1.68 -1.02
C ALA A 131 12.31 1.05 -0.23
N GLU A 132 12.78 -0.11 -0.68
CA GLU A 132 13.90 -0.83 -0.06
C GLU A 132 15.17 0.03 -0.03
N ARG A 133 15.54 0.64 -1.18
CA ARG A 133 16.70 1.55 -1.25
C ARG A 133 16.54 2.79 -0.37
N ALA A 134 15.32 3.31 -0.28
CA ALA A 134 15.00 4.47 0.55
C ALA A 134 14.85 4.12 2.04
N LYS A 135 14.88 2.84 2.41
CA LYS A 135 14.59 2.33 3.77
C LYS A 135 13.23 2.84 4.27
N LYS A 136 12.22 2.78 3.41
CA LYS A 136 10.86 3.24 3.65
C LYS A 136 9.87 2.10 3.46
N ILE A 137 8.83 2.08 4.26
CA ILE A 137 7.81 1.02 4.25
C ILE A 137 7.02 1.04 2.94
N PHE A 138 6.89 -0.14 2.32
CA PHE A 138 5.98 -0.41 1.23
C PHE A 138 5.04 -1.56 1.63
N MET A 139 3.74 -1.28 1.69
CA MET A 139 2.71 -2.28 2.00
C MET A 139 1.95 -2.63 0.73
N CYS A 140 1.95 -3.91 0.38
CA CYS A 140 1.21 -4.44 -0.76
C CYS A 140 -0.03 -5.20 -0.29
N GLY A 141 -1.19 -4.80 -0.79
CA GLY A 141 -2.48 -5.42 -0.46
C GLY A 141 -3.07 -6.30 -1.54
N CYS A 142 -2.53 -6.27 -2.77
CA CYS A 142 -3.19 -6.88 -3.94
C CYS A 142 -2.29 -7.78 -4.79
N SER A 143 -1.01 -7.42 -5.00
CA SER A 143 -0.12 -8.19 -5.90
C SER A 143 0.23 -9.55 -5.31
N SER A 144 0.01 -10.62 -6.05
CA SER A 144 0.09 -12.01 -5.57
C SER A 144 1.37 -12.76 -6.00
N SER A 145 2.14 -12.25 -6.98
CA SER A 145 3.38 -12.92 -7.41
C SER A 145 4.30 -13.25 -6.22
N ALA A 146 4.63 -14.53 -6.04
CA ALA A 146 5.46 -15.03 -4.94
C ALA A 146 6.84 -14.37 -4.93
N ALA A 147 7.43 -14.15 -6.11
CA ALA A 147 8.72 -13.50 -6.29
C ALA A 147 8.84 -12.11 -5.64
N LEU A 148 7.73 -11.44 -5.32
CA LEU A 148 7.76 -10.15 -4.65
C LEU A 148 8.29 -10.22 -3.22
N THR A 149 8.09 -11.33 -2.52
CA THR A 149 8.54 -11.54 -1.14
C THR A 149 9.77 -12.44 -1.01
N GLU A 150 10.31 -12.94 -2.13
CA GLU A 150 11.51 -13.80 -2.18
C GLU A 150 12.82 -13.03 -2.41
N ARG A 151 12.80 -11.69 -2.24
CA ARG A 151 13.91 -10.78 -2.54
C ARG A 151 14.69 -10.33 -1.31
N ASP A 152 14.44 -10.92 -0.14
CA ASP A 152 15.04 -10.56 1.16
C ASP A 152 14.89 -9.07 1.52
N TYR A 153 13.83 -8.40 1.04
CA TYR A 153 13.56 -7.00 1.35
C TYR A 153 13.08 -6.82 2.79
N LYS A 154 13.61 -5.82 3.48
CA LYS A 154 13.29 -5.50 4.88
C LYS A 154 12.14 -4.51 5.01
N TYR A 155 11.88 -3.74 3.97
CA TYR A 155 10.89 -2.66 3.98
C TYR A 155 9.67 -2.95 3.11
N PHE A 156 9.58 -4.16 2.53
CA PHE A 156 8.43 -4.61 1.77
C PHE A 156 7.60 -5.60 2.57
N PHE A 157 6.31 -5.32 2.70
CA PHE A 157 5.34 -6.14 3.40
C PHE A 157 4.17 -6.45 2.48
N ARG A 158 3.62 -7.68 2.57
CA ARG A 158 2.45 -8.10 1.82
C ARG A 158 1.40 -8.70 2.73
N HIS A 159 0.15 -8.29 2.53
CA HIS A 159 -1.01 -8.85 3.22
C HIS A 159 -1.75 -9.86 2.32
N ALA A 160 -1.74 -9.67 1.00
CA ALA A 160 -2.39 -10.59 0.05
C ALA A 160 -1.73 -11.98 0.05
N PRO A 161 -2.50 -13.07 -0.21
CA PRO A 161 -1.93 -14.38 -0.46
C PRO A 161 -1.00 -14.37 -1.68
N THR A 162 -0.23 -15.44 -1.84
CA THR A 162 0.60 -15.64 -3.02
C THR A 162 -0.11 -16.51 -4.03
N ASP A 163 0.28 -16.39 -5.31
CA ASP A 163 -0.19 -17.28 -6.38
C ASP A 163 0.00 -18.78 -6.02
N ALA A 164 1.04 -19.12 -5.26
CA ALA A 164 1.29 -20.47 -4.77
C ALA A 164 0.20 -20.96 -3.82
N ILE A 165 -0.24 -20.11 -2.88
CA ILE A 165 -1.34 -20.42 -1.95
C ILE A 165 -2.65 -20.57 -2.72
N GLU A 166 -2.96 -19.62 -3.59
CA GLU A 166 -4.19 -19.63 -4.38
C GLU A 166 -4.26 -20.85 -5.31
N SER A 167 -3.15 -21.20 -5.99
CA SER A 167 -3.07 -22.37 -6.84
C SER A 167 -3.23 -23.67 -6.06
N LYS A 168 -2.67 -23.73 -4.85
CA LYS A 168 -2.85 -24.89 -3.98
C LYS A 168 -4.31 -25.06 -3.56
N GLU A 169 -4.96 -24.01 -3.11
CA GLU A 169 -6.38 -24.05 -2.72
C GLU A 169 -7.27 -24.45 -3.91
N PHE A 170 -6.95 -23.98 -5.10
CA PHE A 170 -7.66 -24.36 -6.32
C PHE A 170 -7.55 -25.86 -6.62
N VAL A 171 -6.35 -26.46 -6.53
CA VAL A 171 -6.18 -27.90 -6.78
C VAL A 171 -6.73 -28.74 -5.62
N ASP A 172 -6.66 -28.30 -4.37
CA ASP A 172 -7.32 -28.94 -3.24
C ASP A 172 -8.83 -29.02 -3.46
N TYR A 173 -9.43 -27.99 -4.05
CA TYR A 173 -10.84 -28.00 -4.43
C TYR A 173 -11.13 -29.00 -5.56
N ILE A 174 -10.24 -29.13 -6.53
CA ILE A 174 -10.37 -30.15 -7.59
C ILE A 174 -10.29 -31.56 -6.98
N GLU A 175 -9.38 -31.81 -6.05
CA GLU A 175 -9.31 -33.07 -5.31
C GLU A 175 -10.61 -33.35 -4.56
N TYR A 176 -11.16 -32.37 -3.85
CA TYR A 176 -12.46 -32.48 -3.19
C TYR A 176 -13.57 -32.84 -4.18
N LEU A 177 -13.63 -32.18 -5.34
CA LEU A 177 -14.62 -32.49 -6.37
C LEU A 177 -14.48 -33.93 -6.90
N ASN A 178 -13.26 -34.39 -7.11
CA ASN A 178 -12.99 -35.74 -7.55
C ASN A 178 -13.37 -36.79 -6.50
N LYS A 179 -13.07 -36.52 -5.24
CA LYS A 179 -13.25 -37.45 -4.12
C LYS A 179 -14.70 -37.51 -3.66
N GLU A 180 -15.30 -36.37 -3.36
CA GLU A 180 -16.62 -36.26 -2.76
C GLU A 180 -17.76 -36.19 -3.80
N LYS A 181 -17.48 -35.59 -4.96
CA LYS A 181 -18.47 -35.40 -6.03
C LYS A 181 -18.27 -36.36 -7.21
N LYS A 182 -17.17 -37.14 -7.21
CA LYS A 182 -16.81 -38.09 -8.28
C LYS A 182 -16.76 -37.42 -9.66
N ALA A 183 -16.27 -36.16 -9.72
CA ALA A 183 -16.28 -35.36 -10.94
C ALA A 183 -15.37 -35.92 -12.05
N GLY A 184 -14.35 -36.70 -11.71
CA GLY A 184 -13.46 -37.35 -12.68
C GLY A 184 -12.55 -36.38 -13.43
N ILE A 185 -12.22 -35.23 -12.84
CA ILE A 185 -11.35 -34.21 -13.45
C ILE A 185 -9.93 -34.77 -13.50
N LYS A 186 -9.34 -34.82 -14.72
CA LYS A 186 -7.98 -35.34 -14.96
C LYS A 186 -7.09 -34.38 -15.72
N THR A 187 -7.65 -33.31 -16.29
CA THR A 187 -6.93 -32.37 -17.12
C THR A 187 -7.23 -30.94 -16.72
N LEU A 188 -6.26 -30.04 -16.94
CA LEU A 188 -6.35 -28.62 -16.67
C LEU A 188 -5.89 -27.85 -17.92
N GLY A 189 -6.61 -26.80 -18.30
CA GLY A 189 -6.11 -25.77 -19.22
C GLY A 189 -5.76 -24.53 -18.43
N VAL A 190 -4.63 -23.91 -18.72
CA VAL A 190 -4.16 -22.67 -18.09
C VAL A 190 -4.16 -21.57 -19.13
N ILE A 191 -4.88 -20.49 -18.86
CA ILE A 191 -4.91 -19.26 -19.69
C ILE A 191 -4.53 -18.11 -18.76
N TYR A 192 -3.55 -17.29 -19.17
CA TYR A 192 -3.02 -16.26 -18.31
C TYR A 192 -2.56 -15.02 -19.11
N GLU A 193 -2.50 -13.88 -18.45
CA GLU A 193 -1.93 -12.68 -19.06
C GLU A 193 -0.39 -12.76 -19.10
N ASN A 194 0.23 -12.26 -20.19
CA ASN A 194 1.68 -12.26 -20.37
C ASN A 194 2.38 -11.16 -19.54
N THR A 195 2.18 -11.18 -18.21
CA THR A 195 2.74 -10.23 -17.25
C THR A 195 3.50 -10.97 -16.14
N GLU A 196 4.11 -10.23 -15.22
CA GLU A 196 4.75 -10.78 -14.02
C GLU A 196 3.76 -11.60 -13.17
N PHE A 197 2.52 -11.10 -13.03
CA PHE A 197 1.46 -11.81 -12.32
C PHE A 197 1.08 -13.10 -13.05
N GLY A 198 0.64 -13.01 -14.31
CA GLY A 198 0.10 -14.16 -15.02
C GLY A 198 1.12 -15.28 -15.20
N LYS A 199 2.38 -14.96 -15.48
CA LYS A 199 3.46 -15.95 -15.59
C LYS A 199 3.67 -16.71 -14.28
N HIS A 200 3.79 -16.01 -13.17
CA HIS A 200 3.95 -16.66 -11.86
C HIS A 200 2.72 -17.49 -11.47
N ALA A 201 1.52 -16.96 -11.69
CA ALA A 201 0.29 -17.70 -11.42
C ALA A 201 0.21 -19.00 -12.25
N ALA A 202 0.59 -18.95 -13.55
CA ALA A 202 0.65 -20.13 -14.39
C ALA A 202 1.70 -21.15 -13.92
N GLU A 203 2.89 -20.70 -13.56
CA GLU A 203 3.95 -21.56 -13.00
C GLU A 203 3.48 -22.29 -11.73
N GLU A 204 2.84 -21.57 -10.80
CA GLU A 204 2.32 -22.16 -9.57
C GLU A 204 1.13 -23.09 -9.83
N ALA A 205 0.24 -22.74 -10.77
CA ALA A 205 -0.85 -23.63 -11.20
C ALA A 205 -0.31 -24.94 -11.80
N HIS A 206 0.75 -24.88 -12.61
CA HIS A 206 1.41 -26.08 -13.17
C HIS A 206 2.02 -26.96 -12.07
N LYS A 207 2.73 -26.35 -11.09
CA LYS A 207 3.30 -27.09 -9.95
C LYS A 207 2.22 -27.76 -9.14
N ALA A 208 1.14 -27.04 -8.81
CA ALA A 208 0.02 -27.54 -8.04
C ALA A 208 -0.73 -28.65 -8.77
N ALA A 209 -1.03 -28.48 -10.08
CA ALA A 209 -1.67 -29.51 -10.89
C ALA A 209 -0.85 -30.80 -10.95
N LYS A 210 0.47 -30.67 -11.15
CA LYS A 210 1.39 -31.81 -11.14
C LYS A 210 1.40 -32.57 -9.80
N ALA A 211 1.33 -31.86 -8.69
CA ALA A 211 1.34 -32.44 -7.35
C ALA A 211 0.17 -33.40 -7.11
N ILE A 212 -1.01 -33.16 -7.70
CA ILE A 212 -2.22 -34.02 -7.61
C ILE A 212 -2.43 -34.89 -8.86
N GLY A 213 -1.46 -34.96 -9.77
CA GLY A 213 -1.52 -35.83 -10.96
C GLY A 213 -2.44 -35.32 -12.08
N LEU A 214 -2.83 -34.05 -12.09
CA LEU A 214 -3.54 -33.44 -13.21
C LEU A 214 -2.60 -33.23 -14.40
N LYS A 215 -3.09 -33.51 -15.60
CA LYS A 215 -2.39 -33.23 -16.85
C LYS A 215 -2.77 -31.84 -17.36
N VAL A 216 -1.79 -30.93 -17.48
CA VAL A 216 -2.01 -29.66 -18.18
C VAL A 216 -2.04 -29.94 -19.69
N VAL A 217 -3.13 -29.58 -20.36
CA VAL A 217 -3.40 -29.88 -21.79
C VAL A 217 -3.44 -28.63 -22.64
N ALA A 218 -3.51 -27.46 -22.04
CA ALA A 218 -3.41 -26.17 -22.73
C ALA A 218 -2.68 -25.18 -21.83
N ASP A 219 -1.83 -24.35 -22.43
CA ASP A 219 -1.03 -23.33 -21.77
C ASP A 219 -0.95 -22.11 -22.71
N VAL A 220 -1.74 -21.08 -22.42
CA VAL A 220 -1.98 -19.97 -23.34
C VAL A 220 -1.75 -18.62 -22.61
N PRO A 221 -0.70 -17.85 -22.99
CA PRO A 221 -0.46 -16.52 -22.48
C PRO A 221 -1.36 -15.45 -23.08
#